data_e09168826d323301e78eb227eefc05d9
#
_entry.id   e09168826d323301e78eb227eefc05d9
#
_cell.length_a   1.000
_cell.length_b   1.000
_cell.length_c   1.000
_cell.angle_alpha   90.00
_cell.angle_beta   90.00
_cell.angle_gamma   90.00
#
_symmetry.space_group_name_H-M   'P 1'
#
loop_
_entity.id
_entity.type
_entity.pdbx_description
1 polymer ?
#
loop_
_entity_poly.entity_id
_entity_poly.type
_entity_poly.pdbx_seq_one_letter_code
_entity_poly.pdbx_strand_id
1 'polypeptide(L)'
;WNASKKWEDKSFDEAVLKRQELDRLSWQLSRIEKQGDPEQLYKNKPEALNAYRTLSERMMNLEKEIRLAEEKRKGNNDPATYESRFLEIATSLTDDAEIAGITMATKKKINALGRLAGDKQGLPGYTGSQACFQCHGEIGASWQKSRHGRAYQTLADKDQQFNTSCLPCHVTGISMKEKTLSLALPDNLRNVGCESCHGPGLLHGTDPAKWKLTSHPRENVCLQCHIGEHDDSFDYGKDSKLIH
;
A
#
# COMPACT_ATOMS: atom_id res chain seq x y z
N TRP A 1 -29.28 -16.71 -10.62
CA TRP A 1 -29.11 -17.16 -9.24
C TRP A 1 -30.48 -17.56 -8.71
N ASN A 2 -30.71 -18.84 -8.58
CA ASN A 2 -31.97 -19.35 -8.10
C ASN A 2 -31.92 -19.42 -6.57
N ALA A 3 -32.58 -18.50 -5.89
CA ALA A 3 -32.61 -18.34 -4.43
C ALA A 3 -33.24 -19.50 -3.65
N SER A 4 -33.58 -20.61 -4.30
CA SER A 4 -34.27 -21.74 -3.69
C SER A 4 -33.36 -22.92 -3.31
N LYS A 5 -32.05 -22.89 -3.58
CA LYS A 5 -31.13 -23.84 -2.97
C LYS A 5 -30.74 -23.31 -1.60
N LYS A 6 -31.41 -23.76 -0.53
CA LYS A 6 -30.84 -23.74 0.80
C LYS A 6 -29.45 -24.37 0.71
N TRP A 7 -28.43 -23.56 0.86
CA TRP A 7 -27.12 -24.07 1.21
C TRP A 7 -27.26 -24.61 2.64
N GLU A 8 -27.48 -25.90 2.76
CA GLU A 8 -27.22 -26.58 4.02
C GLU A 8 -25.73 -26.33 4.27
N ASP A 9 -25.45 -25.64 5.35
CA ASP A 9 -24.13 -25.36 5.87
C ASP A 9 -23.48 -26.69 6.32
N LYS A 10 -23.06 -27.46 5.34
CA LYS A 10 -22.14 -28.55 5.58
C LYS A 10 -20.79 -27.91 5.72
N SER A 11 -20.43 -27.60 6.96
CA SER A 11 -19.08 -27.32 7.47
C SER A 11 -18.12 -26.97 6.34
N PHE A 12 -17.85 -25.67 6.18
CA PHE A 12 -16.79 -25.18 5.31
C PHE A 12 -15.59 -26.08 5.54
N ASP A 13 -15.30 -26.92 4.57
CA ASP A 13 -14.31 -27.95 4.74
C ASP A 13 -12.99 -27.32 5.07
N GLU A 14 -12.47 -27.58 6.26
CA GLU A 14 -11.22 -27.05 6.76
C GLU A 14 -10.08 -27.25 5.76
N ALA A 15 -10.10 -28.36 5.00
CA ALA A 15 -9.14 -28.61 3.94
C ALA A 15 -9.25 -27.62 2.78
N VAL A 16 -10.45 -27.11 2.46
CA VAL A 16 -10.68 -26.08 1.42
C VAL A 16 -9.99 -24.77 1.81
N LEU A 17 -10.23 -24.32 3.04
CA LEU A 17 -9.61 -23.08 3.54
C LEU A 17 -8.10 -23.20 3.59
N LYS A 18 -7.58 -24.35 4.02
CA LYS A 18 -6.12 -24.60 4.05
C LYS A 18 -5.52 -24.59 2.64
N ARG A 19 -6.21 -25.12 1.64
CA ARG A 19 -5.73 -25.07 0.24
C ARG A 19 -5.69 -23.64 -0.30
N GLN A 20 -6.73 -22.84 -0.03
CA GLN A 20 -6.75 -21.44 -0.44
C GLN A 20 -5.61 -20.65 0.24
N GLU A 21 -5.33 -20.93 1.51
CA GLU A 21 -4.18 -20.33 2.18
C GLU A 21 -2.85 -20.79 1.56
N LEU A 22 -2.71 -22.07 1.23
CA LEU A 22 -1.54 -22.64 0.59
C LEU A 22 -1.28 -21.99 -0.78
N ASP A 23 -2.31 -21.87 -1.62
CA ASP A 23 -2.22 -21.25 -2.94
C ASP A 23 -1.75 -19.80 -2.84
N ARG A 24 -2.30 -19.04 -1.88
CA ARG A 24 -1.90 -17.66 -1.61
C ARG A 24 -0.44 -17.55 -1.18
N LEU A 25 0.00 -18.40 -0.24
CA LEU A 25 1.39 -18.41 0.24
C LEU A 25 2.37 -18.82 -0.86
N SER A 26 2.04 -19.85 -1.63
CA SER A 26 2.83 -20.31 -2.78
C SER A 26 3.02 -19.20 -3.79
N TRP A 27 1.97 -18.44 -4.10
CA TRP A 27 2.05 -17.29 -4.99
C TRP A 27 2.97 -16.18 -4.42
N GLN A 28 2.82 -15.84 -3.13
CA GLN A 28 3.66 -14.84 -2.47
C GLN A 28 5.14 -15.23 -2.49
N LEU A 29 5.45 -16.48 -2.13
CA LEU A 29 6.82 -16.98 -2.10
C LEU A 29 7.42 -17.03 -3.51
N SER A 30 6.65 -17.49 -4.51
CA SER A 30 7.11 -17.54 -5.91
C SER A 30 7.48 -16.16 -6.47
N ARG A 31 6.80 -15.09 -6.04
CA ARG A 31 7.17 -13.72 -6.43
C ARG A 31 8.51 -13.30 -5.86
N ILE A 32 8.81 -13.68 -4.62
CA ILE A 32 10.11 -13.40 -3.99
C ILE A 32 11.21 -14.20 -4.71
N GLU A 33 10.99 -15.49 -4.91
CA GLU A 33 11.95 -16.41 -5.54
C GLU A 33 12.27 -16.06 -7.00
N LYS A 34 11.30 -15.51 -7.74
CA LYS A 34 11.52 -14.98 -9.10
C LYS A 34 12.49 -13.79 -9.14
N GLN A 35 12.69 -13.08 -8.04
CA GLN A 35 13.62 -11.95 -7.95
C GLN A 35 15.06 -12.42 -7.66
N GLY A 36 15.24 -13.66 -7.21
CA GLY A 36 16.52 -14.27 -6.90
C GLY A 36 16.45 -15.16 -5.66
N ASP A 37 17.60 -15.69 -5.26
CA ASP A 37 17.70 -16.48 -4.03
C ASP A 37 17.37 -15.60 -2.80
N PRO A 38 16.33 -15.92 -2.01
CA PRO A 38 15.90 -15.11 -0.87
C PRO A 38 16.98 -14.92 0.19
N GLU A 39 17.87 -15.91 0.41
CA GLU A 39 19.00 -15.80 1.34
C GLU A 39 20.00 -14.73 0.88
N GLN A 40 20.20 -14.59 -0.42
CA GLN A 40 21.06 -13.55 -0.98
C GLN A 40 20.33 -12.20 -1.08
N LEU A 41 19.06 -12.22 -1.50
CA LEU A 41 18.22 -11.03 -1.66
C LEU A 41 18.05 -10.27 -0.34
N TYR A 42 17.87 -11.01 0.77
CA TYR A 42 17.62 -10.45 2.10
C TYR A 42 18.83 -10.55 3.05
N LYS A 43 20.04 -10.78 2.54
CA LYS A 43 21.27 -10.94 3.35
C LYS A 43 21.48 -9.82 4.38
N ASN A 44 21.14 -8.57 4.00
CA ASN A 44 21.29 -7.40 4.85
C ASN A 44 19.94 -6.92 5.46
N LYS A 45 18.87 -7.72 5.35
CA LYS A 45 17.52 -7.41 5.84
C LYS A 45 17.00 -8.59 6.69
N PRO A 46 17.51 -8.77 7.92
CA PRO A 46 17.22 -9.96 8.72
C PRO A 46 15.73 -10.14 9.05
N GLU A 47 14.98 -9.05 9.19
CA GLU A 47 13.53 -9.10 9.41
C GLU A 47 12.78 -9.64 8.18
N ALA A 48 13.17 -9.20 6.97
CA ALA A 48 12.57 -9.68 5.72
C ALA A 48 12.91 -11.16 5.48
N LEU A 49 14.16 -11.57 5.77
CA LEU A 49 14.57 -12.96 5.68
C LEU A 49 13.80 -13.85 6.66
N ASN A 50 13.62 -13.38 7.90
CA ASN A 50 12.84 -14.09 8.89
C ASN A 50 11.36 -14.21 8.49
N ALA A 51 10.77 -13.15 7.94
CA ALA A 51 9.41 -13.17 7.41
C ALA A 51 9.28 -14.20 6.26
N TYR A 52 10.21 -14.22 5.32
CA TYR A 52 10.23 -15.22 4.24
C TYR A 52 10.30 -16.65 4.81
N ARG A 53 11.20 -16.92 5.75
CA ARG A 53 11.33 -18.25 6.39
C ARG A 53 10.05 -18.66 7.09
N THR A 54 9.42 -17.75 7.85
CA THR A 54 8.13 -18.00 8.52
C THR A 54 7.03 -18.37 7.54
N LEU A 55 6.94 -17.67 6.40
CA LEU A 55 5.96 -17.99 5.35
C LEU A 55 6.24 -19.35 4.71
N SER A 56 7.52 -19.69 4.46
CA SER A 56 7.92 -20.99 3.92
C SER A 56 7.62 -22.13 4.89
N GLU A 57 7.89 -21.96 6.18
CA GLU A 57 7.53 -22.93 7.21
C GLU A 57 6.01 -23.11 7.32
N ARG A 58 5.25 -22.04 7.26
CA ARG A 58 3.78 -22.08 7.26
C ARG A 58 3.25 -22.85 6.05
N MET A 59 3.82 -22.62 4.86
CA MET A 59 3.47 -23.34 3.64
C MET A 59 3.70 -24.85 3.79
N MET A 60 4.89 -25.26 4.27
CA MET A 60 5.21 -26.68 4.50
C MET A 60 4.26 -27.34 5.53
N ASN A 61 3.89 -26.59 6.57
CA ASN A 61 2.96 -27.10 7.58
C ASN A 61 1.55 -27.30 7.01
N LEU A 62 1.07 -26.35 6.20
CA LEU A 62 -0.22 -26.46 5.51
C LEU A 62 -0.27 -27.65 4.57
N GLU A 63 0.80 -27.91 3.81
CA GLU A 63 0.88 -29.11 2.95
C GLU A 63 0.72 -30.40 3.74
N LYS A 64 1.38 -30.50 4.92
CA LYS A 64 1.22 -31.67 5.80
C LYS A 64 -0.21 -31.78 6.36
N GLU A 65 -0.79 -30.66 6.79
CA GLU A 65 -2.15 -30.63 7.35
C GLU A 65 -3.18 -31.03 6.29
N ILE A 66 -3.04 -30.54 5.04
CA ILE A 66 -3.91 -30.91 3.92
C ILE A 66 -3.78 -32.40 3.61
N ARG A 67 -2.57 -32.92 3.52
CA ARG A 67 -2.32 -34.36 3.26
C ARG A 67 -2.98 -35.22 4.32
N LEU A 68 -2.83 -34.89 5.60
CA LEU A 68 -3.47 -35.61 6.69
C LEU A 68 -5.00 -35.54 6.64
N ALA A 69 -5.55 -34.40 6.24
CA ALA A 69 -7.00 -34.24 6.06
C ALA A 69 -7.52 -35.09 4.89
N GLU A 70 -6.78 -35.16 3.80
CA GLU A 70 -7.12 -35.98 2.63
C GLU A 70 -7.00 -37.48 2.91
N GLU A 71 -6.00 -37.91 3.67
CA GLU A 71 -5.87 -39.30 4.10
C GLU A 71 -7.06 -39.73 4.96
N LYS A 72 -7.51 -38.90 5.89
CA LYS A 72 -8.72 -39.12 6.70
C LYS A 72 -9.97 -39.22 5.83
N ARG A 73 -10.05 -38.46 4.73
CA ARG A 73 -11.20 -38.51 3.79
C ARG A 73 -11.24 -39.78 2.95
N LYS A 74 -10.09 -40.28 2.50
CA LYS A 74 -10.04 -41.53 1.74
C LYS A 74 -10.65 -42.70 2.49
N GLY A 75 -10.73 -42.62 3.82
CA GLY A 75 -11.45 -43.61 4.65
C GLY A 75 -12.98 -43.45 4.68
N ASN A 76 -13.56 -42.31 4.22
CA ASN A 76 -14.98 -41.97 4.38
C ASN A 76 -15.80 -41.94 3.09
N ASN A 77 -15.30 -42.43 1.96
CA ASN A 77 -16.02 -42.53 0.67
C ASN A 77 -16.77 -41.25 0.23
N ASP A 78 -16.25 -40.06 0.52
CA ASP A 78 -16.87 -38.81 0.08
C ASP A 78 -16.31 -38.40 -1.32
N PRO A 79 -17.17 -38.38 -2.38
CA PRO A 79 -16.72 -38.12 -3.74
C PRO A 79 -16.42 -36.64 -4.03
N ALA A 80 -16.48 -35.76 -3.05
CA ALA A 80 -16.25 -34.33 -3.27
C ALA A 80 -14.76 -34.03 -3.46
N THR A 81 -14.28 -34.11 -4.70
CA THR A 81 -13.01 -33.53 -5.12
C THR A 81 -13.24 -32.13 -5.65
N TYR A 82 -12.42 -31.16 -5.23
CA TYR A 82 -12.39 -29.84 -5.87
C TYR A 82 -10.94 -29.51 -6.26
N GLU A 83 -10.81 -28.76 -7.33
CA GLU A 83 -9.55 -28.20 -7.79
C GLU A 83 -9.56 -26.71 -7.46
N SER A 84 -8.54 -26.25 -6.74
CA SER A 84 -8.33 -24.83 -6.46
C SER A 84 -7.24 -24.30 -7.38
N ARG A 85 -7.52 -23.19 -8.06
CA ARG A 85 -6.55 -22.53 -8.92
C ARG A 85 -6.47 -21.06 -8.54
N PHE A 86 -5.30 -20.60 -8.12
CA PHE A 86 -5.03 -19.19 -7.94
C PHE A 86 -4.74 -18.55 -9.30
N LEU A 87 -5.54 -17.55 -9.67
CA LEU A 87 -5.33 -16.77 -10.89
C LEU A 87 -4.91 -15.37 -10.50
N GLU A 88 -3.73 -14.96 -10.96
CA GLU A 88 -3.31 -13.56 -10.83
C GLU A 88 -4.22 -12.68 -11.69
N ILE A 89 -4.79 -11.63 -11.08
CA ILE A 89 -5.58 -10.63 -11.80
C ILE A 89 -4.59 -9.72 -12.54
N ALA A 90 -4.44 -9.96 -13.83
CA ALA A 90 -3.60 -9.13 -14.69
C ALA A 90 -4.31 -7.81 -15.02
N THR A 91 -3.53 -6.74 -15.19
CA THR A 91 -4.03 -5.41 -15.61
C THR A 91 -4.69 -5.42 -17.00
N SER A 92 -4.48 -6.50 -17.76
CA SER A 92 -5.12 -6.74 -19.08
C SER A 92 -6.54 -7.31 -18.98
N LEU A 93 -6.99 -7.74 -17.80
CA LEU A 93 -8.37 -8.18 -17.61
C LEU A 93 -9.31 -6.99 -17.67
N THR A 94 -10.36 -7.14 -18.46
CA THR A 94 -11.40 -6.13 -18.53
C THR A 94 -12.22 -6.15 -17.24
N ASP A 95 -12.41 -4.98 -16.64
CA ASP A 95 -13.30 -4.84 -15.48
C ASP A 95 -14.73 -5.25 -15.86
N ASP A 96 -15.41 -5.89 -14.92
CA ASP A 96 -16.85 -6.12 -15.04
C ASP A 96 -17.57 -4.76 -15.12
N ALA A 97 -18.39 -4.56 -16.17
CA ALA A 97 -18.99 -3.28 -16.48
C ALA A 97 -19.95 -2.79 -15.37
N GLU A 98 -20.67 -3.70 -14.70
CA GLU A 98 -21.57 -3.37 -13.59
C GLU A 98 -20.78 -2.92 -12.37
N ILE A 99 -19.75 -3.67 -11.99
CA ILE A 99 -18.85 -3.33 -10.87
C ILE A 99 -18.10 -2.02 -11.14
N ALA A 100 -17.59 -1.83 -12.35
CA ALA A 100 -16.96 -0.57 -12.76
C ALA A 100 -17.91 0.63 -12.64
N GLY A 101 -19.17 0.44 -13.04
CA GLY A 101 -20.23 1.44 -12.89
C GLY A 101 -20.51 1.81 -11.44
N ILE A 102 -20.64 0.82 -10.55
CA ILE A 102 -20.84 1.02 -9.10
C ILE A 102 -19.65 1.74 -8.50
N THR A 103 -18.43 1.31 -8.83
CA THR A 103 -17.18 1.91 -8.35
C THR A 103 -17.09 3.38 -8.76
N MET A 104 -17.38 3.70 -10.03
CA MET A 104 -17.36 5.08 -10.53
C MET A 104 -18.41 5.96 -9.83
N ALA A 105 -19.64 5.45 -9.66
CA ALA A 105 -20.69 6.18 -8.96
C ALA A 105 -20.31 6.44 -7.49
N THR A 106 -19.67 5.48 -6.83
CA THR A 106 -19.19 5.61 -5.45
C THR A 106 -18.09 6.66 -5.32
N LYS A 107 -17.09 6.64 -6.22
CA LYS A 107 -16.03 7.66 -6.28
C LYS A 107 -16.62 9.07 -6.46
N LYS A 108 -17.58 9.24 -7.34
CA LYS A 108 -18.27 10.54 -7.54
C LYS A 108 -18.97 11.02 -6.25
N LYS A 109 -19.63 10.13 -5.51
CA LYS A 109 -20.25 10.46 -4.21
C LYS A 109 -19.22 10.87 -3.18
N ILE A 110 -18.13 10.11 -3.04
CA ILE A 110 -17.02 10.44 -2.12
C ILE A 110 -16.43 11.80 -2.46
N ASN A 111 -16.18 12.08 -3.73
CA ASN A 111 -15.66 13.37 -4.19
C ASN A 111 -16.61 14.53 -3.92
N ALA A 112 -17.91 14.34 -4.06
CA ALA A 112 -18.91 15.34 -3.72
C ALA A 112 -18.88 15.65 -2.21
N LEU A 113 -18.86 14.63 -1.37
CA LEU A 113 -18.75 14.77 0.10
C LEU A 113 -17.44 15.44 0.52
N GLY A 114 -16.32 15.05 -0.09
CA GLY A 114 -15.02 15.63 0.19
C GLY A 114 -14.93 17.13 -0.12
N ARG A 115 -15.61 17.58 -1.18
CA ARG A 115 -15.71 19.01 -1.54
C ARG A 115 -16.55 19.82 -0.53
N LEU A 116 -17.48 19.17 0.16
CA LEU A 116 -18.34 19.80 1.16
C LEU A 116 -17.70 19.82 2.57
N ALA A 117 -16.53 19.18 2.75
CA ALA A 117 -15.91 18.99 4.07
C ALA A 117 -15.34 20.26 4.73
N GLY A 118 -15.75 21.43 4.32
CA GLY A 118 -15.50 22.69 5.03
C GLY A 118 -14.14 23.32 4.79
N ASP A 119 -13.78 24.29 5.66
CA ASP A 119 -12.58 25.10 5.52
C ASP A 119 -11.31 24.29 5.63
N LYS A 120 -10.40 24.56 4.70
CA LYS A 120 -9.06 23.96 4.64
C LYS A 120 -8.22 24.52 5.78
N GLN A 121 -8.17 23.81 6.91
CA GLN A 121 -7.28 24.17 8.00
C GLN A 121 -5.88 23.70 7.72
N GLY A 122 -4.91 24.61 7.85
CA GLY A 122 -3.50 24.27 7.79
C GLY A 122 -3.12 23.29 8.92
N LEU A 123 -2.15 22.44 8.67
CA LEU A 123 -1.59 21.60 9.74
C LEU A 123 -0.56 22.42 10.54
N PRO A 124 -0.64 22.41 11.88
CA PRO A 124 0.29 23.13 12.73
C PRO A 124 1.73 22.72 12.44
N GLY A 125 2.60 23.70 12.23
CA GLY A 125 4.01 23.48 11.96
C GLY A 125 4.36 23.22 10.48
N TYR A 126 3.38 22.99 9.60
CA TYR A 126 3.60 22.77 8.18
C TYR A 126 3.36 24.07 7.38
N THR A 127 4.23 24.31 6.40
CA THR A 127 4.16 25.52 5.54
C THR A 127 3.89 25.18 4.07
N GLY A 128 4.17 23.94 3.67
CA GLY A 128 4.07 23.46 2.29
C GLY A 128 5.34 23.73 1.47
N SER A 129 5.58 22.87 0.47
CA SER A 129 6.80 22.84 -0.33
C SER A 129 7.11 24.17 -1.03
N GLN A 130 6.09 24.94 -1.41
CA GLN A 130 6.28 26.23 -2.11
C GLN A 130 7.10 27.23 -1.28
N ALA A 131 6.96 27.23 0.05
CA ALA A 131 7.76 28.10 0.92
C ALA A 131 9.25 27.73 0.90
N CYS A 132 9.57 26.44 0.77
CA CYS A 132 10.93 25.94 0.72
C CYS A 132 11.69 26.44 -0.54
N PHE A 133 10.98 26.62 -1.65
CA PHE A 133 11.58 26.99 -2.94
C PHE A 133 12.20 28.39 -2.94
N GLN A 134 11.83 29.25 -2.00
CA GLN A 134 12.41 30.58 -1.87
C GLN A 134 13.93 30.53 -1.58
N CYS A 135 14.38 29.51 -0.84
CA CYS A 135 15.79 29.31 -0.51
C CYS A 135 16.38 28.08 -1.21
N HIS A 136 15.59 27.09 -1.55
CA HIS A 136 15.99 25.82 -2.16
C HIS A 136 15.43 25.66 -3.59
N GLY A 137 15.59 26.68 -4.43
CA GLY A 137 14.95 26.77 -5.75
C GLY A 137 15.32 25.66 -6.71
N GLU A 138 16.61 25.28 -6.80
CA GLU A 138 17.05 24.19 -7.70
C GLU A 138 16.48 22.83 -7.28
N ILE A 139 16.51 22.54 -5.97
CA ILE A 139 15.93 21.32 -5.40
C ILE A 139 14.42 21.32 -5.63
N GLY A 140 13.77 22.47 -5.43
CA GLY A 140 12.34 22.64 -5.68
C GLY A 140 11.96 22.36 -7.14
N ALA A 141 12.77 22.86 -8.09
CA ALA A 141 12.55 22.62 -9.52
C ALA A 141 12.72 21.14 -9.91
N SER A 142 13.66 20.45 -9.28
CA SER A 142 13.84 18.99 -9.46
C SER A 142 12.65 18.23 -8.87
N TRP A 143 12.26 18.54 -7.63
CA TRP A 143 11.14 17.90 -6.96
C TRP A 143 9.81 18.04 -7.73
N GLN A 144 9.52 19.23 -8.29
CA GLN A 144 8.30 19.44 -9.08
C GLN A 144 8.18 18.49 -10.27
N LYS A 145 9.29 18.03 -10.83
CA LYS A 145 9.33 17.06 -11.95
C LYS A 145 9.22 15.61 -11.47
N SER A 146 9.43 15.36 -10.18
CA SER A 146 9.41 14.03 -9.61
C SER A 146 8.00 13.44 -9.52
N ARG A 147 7.91 12.12 -9.27
CA ARG A 147 6.63 11.45 -8.97
C ARG A 147 6.02 11.96 -7.66
N HIS A 148 6.84 12.27 -6.67
CA HIS A 148 6.42 12.84 -5.38
C HIS A 148 5.75 14.19 -5.55
N GLY A 149 6.32 15.06 -6.40
CA GLY A 149 5.76 16.38 -6.70
C GLY A 149 4.42 16.35 -7.44
N ARG A 150 3.98 15.17 -7.90
CA ARG A 150 2.72 14.96 -8.64
C ARG A 150 1.85 13.86 -8.02
N ALA A 151 2.17 13.42 -6.81
CA ALA A 151 1.51 12.29 -6.18
C ALA A 151 0.00 12.49 -6.00
N TYR A 152 -0.43 13.67 -5.57
CA TYR A 152 -1.85 13.99 -5.43
C TYR A 152 -2.58 14.01 -6.78
N GLN A 153 -1.91 14.48 -7.85
CA GLN A 153 -2.51 14.51 -9.18
C GLN A 153 -2.87 13.11 -9.68
N THR A 154 -2.06 12.10 -9.34
CA THR A 154 -2.36 10.71 -9.72
C THR A 154 -3.64 10.18 -9.08
N LEU A 155 -4.03 10.70 -7.92
CA LEU A 155 -5.32 10.40 -7.31
C LEU A 155 -6.46 11.17 -7.99
N ALA A 156 -6.23 12.45 -8.29
CA ALA A 156 -7.24 13.29 -8.96
C ALA A 156 -7.60 12.76 -10.34
N ASP A 157 -6.62 12.30 -11.11
CA ASP A 157 -6.81 11.71 -12.45
C ASP A 157 -7.65 10.42 -12.41
N LYS A 158 -7.75 9.77 -11.25
CA LYS A 158 -8.52 8.54 -11.02
C LYS A 158 -9.79 8.75 -10.18
N ASP A 159 -10.17 10.01 -9.95
CA ASP A 159 -11.27 10.36 -9.04
C ASP A 159 -11.11 9.78 -7.62
N GLN A 160 -9.88 9.73 -7.11
CA GLN A 160 -9.54 9.15 -5.78
C GLN A 160 -8.96 10.17 -4.78
N GLN A 161 -9.01 11.46 -5.09
CA GLN A 161 -8.40 12.54 -4.29
C GLN A 161 -9.00 12.73 -2.89
N PHE A 162 -10.09 12.05 -2.58
CA PHE A 162 -10.69 12.00 -1.24
C PHE A 162 -10.71 10.59 -0.66
N ASN A 163 -9.98 9.66 -1.26
CA ASN A 163 -9.84 8.31 -0.72
C ASN A 163 -8.89 8.33 0.47
N THR A 164 -9.43 8.11 1.67
CA THR A 164 -8.70 8.15 2.94
C THR A 164 -7.61 7.08 3.06
N SER A 165 -7.70 5.99 2.30
CA SER A 165 -6.66 4.96 2.25
C SER A 165 -5.47 5.36 1.36
N CYS A 166 -5.68 6.27 0.39
CA CYS A 166 -4.63 6.70 -0.53
C CYS A 166 -3.91 7.97 -0.05
N LEU A 167 -4.66 8.89 0.58
CA LEU A 167 -4.16 10.20 0.98
C LEU A 167 -2.88 10.16 1.83
N PRO A 168 -2.71 9.27 2.83
CA PRO A 168 -1.51 9.28 3.68
C PRO A 168 -0.19 9.15 2.90
N CYS A 169 -0.20 8.45 1.77
CA CYS A 169 0.97 8.27 0.90
C CYS A 169 1.06 9.30 -0.23
N HIS A 170 0.02 10.11 -0.46
CA HIS A 170 -0.05 11.02 -1.60
C HIS A 170 -0.09 12.51 -1.23
N VAL A 171 -0.04 12.84 0.06
CA VAL A 171 -0.06 14.21 0.57
C VAL A 171 0.91 14.41 1.73
N THR A 172 1.17 15.66 2.08
CA THR A 172 2.07 16.05 3.17
C THR A 172 1.32 16.15 4.50
N GLY A 173 1.94 15.67 5.58
CA GLY A 173 1.50 15.91 6.95
C GLY A 173 0.35 15.03 7.45
N ILE A 174 -0.09 14.05 6.66
CA ILE A 174 -1.05 13.04 7.09
C ILE A 174 -0.30 11.74 7.40
N SER A 175 -0.46 11.25 8.61
CA SER A 175 0.16 9.98 9.05
C SER A 175 -0.86 8.85 9.02
N MET A 176 -0.43 7.68 8.54
CA MET A 176 -1.21 6.43 8.63
C MET A 176 -1.60 6.07 10.07
N LYS A 177 -0.86 6.57 11.06
CA LYS A 177 -1.11 6.31 12.49
C LYS A 177 -2.17 7.22 13.09
N GLU A 178 -2.40 8.39 12.51
CA GLU A 178 -3.38 9.35 12.98
C GLU A 178 -4.71 9.13 12.24
N LYS A 179 -5.69 8.61 12.97
CA LYS A 179 -7.02 8.29 12.42
C LYS A 179 -7.88 9.52 12.08
N THR A 180 -7.40 10.72 12.34
CA THR A 180 -8.09 11.97 12.03
C THR A 180 -7.66 12.51 10.67
N LEU A 181 -8.24 11.97 9.63
CA LEU A 181 -8.11 12.47 8.28
C LEU A 181 -9.08 13.64 8.06
N SER A 182 -8.56 14.85 7.99
CA SER A 182 -9.32 15.95 7.41
C SER A 182 -9.35 15.81 5.90
N LEU A 183 -10.53 15.64 5.33
CA LEU A 183 -10.71 15.68 3.86
C LEU A 183 -10.50 17.09 3.29
N ALA A 184 -10.50 18.10 4.16
CA ALA A 184 -10.23 19.50 3.82
C ALA A 184 -8.73 19.81 3.84
N LEU A 185 -7.95 19.11 2.99
CA LEU A 185 -6.52 19.33 2.89
C LEU A 185 -6.22 20.66 2.18
N PRO A 186 -5.37 21.54 2.78
CA PRO A 186 -4.88 22.74 2.10
C PRO A 186 -4.13 22.42 0.83
N ASP A 187 -4.25 23.28 -0.18
CA ASP A 187 -3.63 23.04 -1.49
C ASP A 187 -2.09 22.97 -1.43
N ASN A 188 -1.48 23.71 -0.49
CA ASN A 188 -0.03 23.71 -0.28
C ASN A 188 0.51 22.43 0.35
N LEU A 189 -0.35 21.55 0.89
CA LEU A 189 0.03 20.25 1.45
C LEU A 189 -0.31 19.07 0.51
N ARG A 190 -0.82 19.36 -0.69
CA ARG A 190 -0.95 18.34 -1.72
C ARG A 190 0.42 17.85 -2.18
N ASN A 191 0.46 16.61 -2.61
CA ASN A 191 1.68 15.87 -2.99
C ASN A 191 2.55 15.46 -1.80
N VAL A 192 3.51 14.60 -2.05
CA VAL A 192 4.54 14.21 -1.09
C VAL A 192 5.61 15.30 -1.11
N GLY A 193 5.39 16.32 -0.29
CA GLY A 193 6.22 17.53 -0.26
C GLY A 193 7.51 17.36 0.54
N CYS A 194 8.32 18.41 0.57
CA CYS A 194 9.58 18.46 1.30
C CYS A 194 9.42 18.04 2.76
N GLU A 195 8.36 18.51 3.40
CA GLU A 195 8.07 18.28 4.81
C GLU A 195 7.61 16.83 5.11
N SER A 196 7.25 16.04 4.11
CA SER A 196 6.97 14.61 4.29
C SER A 196 8.23 13.83 4.67
N CYS A 197 9.39 14.27 4.21
CA CYS A 197 10.67 13.62 4.46
C CYS A 197 11.49 14.37 5.51
N HIS A 198 11.50 15.70 5.46
CA HIS A 198 12.38 16.55 6.27
C HIS A 198 11.73 17.01 7.58
N GLY A 199 10.42 16.84 7.73
CA GLY A 199 9.63 17.28 8.88
C GLY A 199 9.05 18.70 8.73
N PRO A 200 8.20 19.14 9.69
CA PRO A 200 7.50 20.43 9.64
C PRO A 200 8.44 21.62 9.54
N GLY A 201 8.27 22.46 8.52
CA GLY A 201 9.23 23.49 8.13
C GLY A 201 8.92 24.91 8.63
N LEU A 202 7.80 25.16 9.31
CA LEU A 202 7.37 26.49 9.69
C LEU A 202 8.43 27.26 10.49
N LEU A 203 8.98 26.63 11.52
CA LEU A 203 10.02 27.26 12.35
C LEU A 203 11.34 27.41 11.62
N HIS A 204 11.71 26.43 10.81
CA HIS A 204 12.90 26.51 9.95
C HIS A 204 12.82 27.72 9.00
N GLY A 205 11.66 27.98 8.41
CA GLY A 205 11.44 29.15 7.56
C GLY A 205 11.63 30.50 8.27
N THR A 206 11.49 30.53 9.59
CA THR A 206 11.69 31.76 10.38
C THR A 206 13.15 31.97 10.79
N ASP A 207 13.87 30.91 11.16
CA ASP A 207 15.27 30.92 11.55
C ASP A 207 15.94 29.57 11.20
N PRO A 208 16.51 29.43 10.00
CA PRO A 208 17.12 28.18 9.53
C PRO A 208 18.37 27.77 10.34
N ALA A 209 19.06 28.71 10.97
CA ALA A 209 20.23 28.41 11.78
C ALA A 209 19.86 27.75 13.10
N LYS A 210 18.78 28.20 13.69
CA LYS A 210 18.25 27.70 14.97
C LYS A 210 17.44 26.43 14.82
N TRP A 211 16.54 26.37 13.83
CA TRP A 211 15.56 25.29 13.65
C TRP A 211 15.92 24.42 12.45
N LYS A 212 16.88 23.52 12.65
CA LYS A 212 17.35 22.62 11.58
C LYS A 212 16.35 21.49 11.34
N LEU A 213 16.09 21.21 10.08
CA LEU A 213 15.35 20.03 9.64
C LEU A 213 16.30 18.84 9.44
N THR A 214 15.73 17.64 9.32
CA THR A 214 16.48 16.45 8.95
C THR A 214 16.99 16.58 7.52
N SER A 215 18.31 16.70 7.33
CA SER A 215 18.90 16.82 5.99
C SER A 215 18.92 15.49 5.23
N HIS A 216 19.06 14.38 5.95
CA HIS A 216 19.10 13.03 5.39
C HIS A 216 18.04 12.17 6.08
N PRO A 217 16.81 12.12 5.56
CA PRO A 217 15.74 11.28 6.09
C PRO A 217 16.16 9.81 6.08
N ARG A 218 15.87 9.08 7.16
CA ARG A 218 16.20 7.67 7.27
C ARG A 218 15.20 6.80 6.50
N GLU A 219 15.60 5.57 6.19
CA GLU A 219 14.79 4.58 5.47
C GLU A 219 13.37 4.41 6.05
N ASN A 220 13.22 4.44 7.39
CA ASN A 220 11.92 4.30 8.03
C ASN A 220 10.91 5.41 7.67
N VAL A 221 11.38 6.56 7.19
CA VAL A 221 10.50 7.63 6.68
C VAL A 221 9.92 7.21 5.32
N CYS A 222 10.75 6.65 4.45
CA CYS A 222 10.33 6.15 3.14
C CYS A 222 9.36 4.97 3.27
N LEU A 223 9.66 4.04 4.19
CA LEU A 223 8.85 2.84 4.45
C LEU A 223 7.47 3.12 5.06
N GLN A 224 7.12 4.37 5.36
CA GLN A 224 5.75 4.72 5.69
C GLN A 224 4.80 4.60 4.48
N CYS A 225 5.33 4.74 3.27
CA CYS A 225 4.58 4.70 2.02
C CYS A 225 5.08 3.59 1.07
N HIS A 226 6.41 3.38 0.99
CA HIS A 226 7.03 2.32 0.19
C HIS A 226 7.00 0.99 0.95
N ILE A 227 5.82 0.37 0.98
CA ILE A 227 5.58 -0.94 1.61
C ILE A 227 5.39 -1.99 0.52
N GLY A 228 5.70 -3.25 0.81
CA GLY A 228 5.65 -4.33 -0.18
C GLY A 228 4.32 -4.52 -0.91
N GLU A 229 3.22 -4.05 -0.34
CA GLU A 229 1.90 -4.06 -0.98
C GLU A 229 1.79 -3.04 -2.13
N HIS A 230 2.54 -1.92 -2.05
CA HIS A 230 2.48 -0.82 -3.01
C HIS A 230 3.78 -0.64 -3.81
N ASP A 231 4.91 -1.06 -3.24
CA ASP A 231 6.23 -0.96 -3.86
C ASP A 231 7.16 -2.05 -3.32
N ASP A 232 7.09 -3.21 -3.92
CA ASP A 232 7.88 -4.39 -3.55
C ASP A 232 9.34 -4.32 -4.03
N SER A 233 9.65 -3.37 -4.90
CA SER A 233 10.98 -3.15 -5.49
C SER A 233 11.79 -2.04 -4.81
N PHE A 234 11.22 -1.36 -3.81
CA PHE A 234 11.87 -0.23 -3.14
C PHE A 234 13.21 -0.62 -2.52
N ASP A 235 14.26 0.12 -2.87
CA ASP A 235 15.61 0.01 -2.31
C ASP A 235 16.09 1.38 -1.85
N TYR A 236 16.15 1.61 -0.55
CA TYR A 236 16.55 2.90 0.01
C TYR A 236 17.91 3.39 -0.50
N GLY A 237 18.89 2.48 -0.65
CA GLY A 237 20.24 2.83 -1.08
C GLY A 237 20.32 3.33 -2.53
N LYS A 238 19.37 2.93 -3.37
CA LYS A 238 19.26 3.35 -4.77
C LYS A 238 18.27 4.50 -4.91
N ASP A 239 17.06 4.32 -4.37
CA ASP A 239 15.92 5.18 -4.70
C ASP A 239 15.97 6.52 -3.99
N SER A 240 16.59 6.59 -2.80
CA SER A 240 16.80 7.87 -2.10
C SER A 240 17.67 8.86 -2.90
N LYS A 241 18.55 8.36 -3.77
CA LYS A 241 19.41 9.18 -4.63
C LYS A 241 18.69 9.78 -5.84
N LEU A 242 17.47 9.33 -6.11
CA LEU A 242 16.66 9.79 -7.25
C LEU A 242 15.75 10.97 -6.89
N ILE A 243 15.68 11.33 -5.62
CA ILE A 243 14.73 12.35 -5.17
C ILE A 243 15.23 13.76 -5.46
N HIS A 244 16.48 14.05 -5.17
CA HIS A 244 17.17 15.31 -5.49
C HIS A 244 18.68 15.22 -5.22
#